data_0092c97ad97eb507ce69cb613972c101
#
_entry.id   0092c97ad97eb507ce69cb613972c101
#
_cell.length_a   1.000
_cell.length_b   1.000
_cell.length_c   1.000
_cell.angle_alpha   90.00
_cell.angle_beta   90.00
_cell.angle_gamma   90.00
#
_symmetry.space_group_name_H-M   'P 1'
#
loop_
_entity.id
_entity.type
_entity.pdbx_description
1 polymer ?
#
loop_
_entity_poly.entity_id
_entity_poly.type
_entity_poly.pdbx_seq_one_letter_code
_entity_poly.pdbx_strand_id
1 'polypeptide(L)'
;MVQNASGYDYHGYHAMDFSKVDCRYQGITGEDAGKTGDEMFQELINAAHAKGIKIILDIVLNHTGNFGEAKLMPEFSRDQDIRNQAAIDVCMQPNYDVLPSGYLEENGAAQYQARLALMKNTDGQNHDKNNYWHHVGNSWNWDEPTRWWGQIAGDCVNLNTETPAVDEYLIQCYEKFIKMGVDGFRIDTSGHIAPLTFNTAFIPEFKALGVKYASKRLLAGQTTPAPF
;
A
#
# COMPACT_ATOMS: atom_id res chain seq x y z
N MET A 1 5.40 6.18 -3.89
CA MET A 1 4.21 5.39 -4.23
C MET A 1 4.53 3.93 -3.99
N VAL A 2 3.73 3.24 -3.17
CA VAL A 2 3.90 1.81 -2.90
C VAL A 2 3.51 0.96 -4.10
N GLN A 3 3.86 -0.34 -4.09
CA GLN A 3 3.56 -1.25 -5.18
C GLN A 3 2.05 -1.33 -5.43
N ASN A 4 1.64 -1.04 -6.64
CA ASN A 4 0.26 -1.13 -7.10
C ASN A 4 0.02 -2.38 -7.94
N ALA A 5 -1.22 -2.85 -7.96
CA ALA A 5 -1.61 -4.09 -8.57
C ALA A 5 -1.68 -4.02 -10.10
N SER A 6 -1.94 -2.85 -10.65
CA SER A 6 -2.34 -2.73 -12.05
C SER A 6 -1.49 -1.71 -12.80
N GLY A 7 -1.15 -2.02 -14.03
CA GLY A 7 -0.55 -1.09 -14.96
C GLY A 7 -1.47 0.06 -15.38
N TYR A 8 -2.74 -0.02 -14.99
CA TYR A 8 -3.74 1.04 -15.22
C TYR A 8 -3.82 2.06 -14.13
N ASP A 9 -3.23 1.78 -12.99
CA ASP A 9 -3.32 2.68 -11.86
C ASP A 9 -2.54 3.97 -12.14
N TYR A 10 -3.26 4.96 -12.67
CA TYR A 10 -2.70 6.25 -13.02
C TYR A 10 -2.50 7.16 -11.80
N HIS A 11 -3.19 6.88 -10.69
CA HIS A 11 -3.13 7.69 -9.46
C HIS A 11 -2.27 7.08 -8.36
N GLY A 12 -1.99 5.76 -8.40
CA GLY A 12 -1.11 5.10 -7.46
C GLY A 12 -1.73 4.75 -6.09
N TYR A 13 -3.07 4.73 -5.99
CA TYR A 13 -3.77 4.44 -4.74
C TYR A 13 -4.32 3.02 -4.64
N HIS A 14 -4.17 2.19 -5.68
CA HIS A 14 -4.55 0.78 -5.66
C HIS A 14 -3.42 -0.10 -5.12
N ALA A 15 -3.02 0.15 -3.88
CA ALA A 15 -1.92 -0.56 -3.27
C ALA A 15 -2.18 -2.06 -3.16
N MET A 16 -1.14 -2.87 -3.41
CA MET A 16 -1.14 -4.31 -3.15
C MET A 16 0.08 -4.77 -2.34
N ASP A 17 1.14 -3.99 -2.25
CA ASP A 17 2.27 -4.23 -1.36
C ASP A 17 2.78 -2.89 -0.82
N PHE A 18 2.47 -2.60 0.43
CA PHE A 18 2.86 -1.37 1.09
C PHE A 18 4.35 -1.34 1.47
N SER A 19 5.04 -2.49 1.43
CA SER A 19 6.40 -2.63 1.93
C SER A 19 7.49 -2.20 0.95
N LYS A 20 7.15 -1.87 -0.30
CA LYS A 20 8.14 -1.49 -1.34
C LYS A 20 7.61 -0.39 -2.25
N VAL A 21 8.53 0.32 -2.87
CA VAL A 21 8.22 1.25 -3.95
C VAL A 21 7.79 0.46 -5.18
N ASP A 22 6.83 0.99 -5.93
CA ASP A 22 6.33 0.35 -7.15
C ASP A 22 7.47 0.07 -8.12
N CYS A 23 7.50 -1.16 -8.64
CA CYS A 23 8.55 -1.64 -9.54
C CYS A 23 8.65 -0.85 -10.85
N ARG A 24 7.60 -0.11 -11.23
CA ARG A 24 7.63 0.78 -12.39
C ARG A 24 8.60 1.97 -12.23
N TYR A 25 9.05 2.23 -11.00
CA TYR A 25 10.08 3.24 -10.69
C TYR A 25 11.49 2.65 -10.58
N GLN A 26 11.68 1.39 -10.98
CA GLN A 26 13.02 0.77 -11.03
C GLN A 26 13.88 1.40 -12.13
N GLY A 27 15.18 1.35 -11.97
CA GLY A 27 16.13 1.79 -12.99
C GLY A 27 16.18 0.81 -14.17
N ILE A 28 15.83 1.28 -15.37
CA ILE A 28 15.77 0.42 -16.57
C ILE A 28 16.87 0.70 -17.59
N THR A 29 17.54 1.84 -17.50
CA THR A 29 18.57 2.27 -18.49
C THR A 29 19.70 3.02 -17.81
N GLY A 30 20.85 3.11 -18.51
CA GLY A 30 22.00 3.91 -18.09
C GLY A 30 22.63 3.43 -16.77
N GLU A 31 23.09 4.36 -15.96
CA GLU A 31 23.74 4.10 -14.66
C GLU A 31 22.76 3.54 -13.61
N ASP A 32 21.48 3.69 -13.83
CA ASP A 32 20.42 3.23 -12.93
C ASP A 32 19.94 1.82 -13.27
N ALA A 33 20.42 1.23 -14.35
CA ALA A 33 19.98 -0.09 -14.79
C ALA A 33 20.17 -1.15 -13.69
N GLY A 34 19.06 -1.82 -13.35
CA GLY A 34 19.04 -2.86 -12.31
C GLY A 34 18.77 -2.35 -10.89
N LYS A 35 18.68 -1.03 -10.66
CA LYS A 35 18.27 -0.50 -9.37
C LYS A 35 16.77 -0.75 -9.15
N THR A 36 16.43 -1.16 -7.94
CA THR A 36 15.05 -1.31 -7.50
C THR A 36 14.36 0.04 -7.34
N GLY A 37 13.01 0.06 -7.28
CA GLY A 37 12.27 1.28 -6.96
C GLY A 37 12.65 1.88 -5.61
N ASP A 38 12.99 1.05 -4.63
CA ASP A 38 13.47 1.52 -3.31
C ASP A 38 14.81 2.25 -3.40
N GLU A 39 15.76 1.71 -4.16
CA GLU A 39 17.06 2.36 -4.37
C GLU A 39 16.93 3.67 -5.13
N MET A 40 16.11 3.71 -6.17
CA MET A 40 15.81 4.94 -6.92
C MET A 40 15.16 6.00 -6.02
N PHE A 41 14.24 5.59 -5.15
CA PHE A 41 13.58 6.52 -4.23
C PHE A 41 14.54 7.03 -3.15
N GLN A 42 15.46 6.18 -2.64
CA GLN A 42 16.51 6.61 -1.72
C GLN A 42 17.44 7.66 -2.35
N GLU A 43 17.82 7.46 -3.61
CA GLU A 43 18.64 8.44 -4.35
C GLU A 43 17.91 9.77 -4.55
N LEU A 44 16.61 9.72 -4.85
CA LEU A 44 15.78 10.92 -4.94
C LEU A 44 15.77 11.71 -3.63
N ILE A 45 15.56 11.02 -2.49
CA ILE A 45 15.59 11.65 -1.16
C ILE A 45 16.94 12.29 -0.91
N ASN A 46 18.03 11.58 -1.16
CA ASN A 46 19.38 12.09 -0.94
C ASN A 46 19.68 13.32 -1.81
N ALA A 47 19.30 13.27 -3.09
CA ALA A 47 19.50 14.38 -4.02
C ALA A 47 18.66 15.62 -3.67
N ALA A 48 17.43 15.43 -3.21
CA ALA A 48 16.55 16.48 -2.73
C ALA A 48 17.12 17.16 -1.48
N HIS A 49 17.53 16.37 -0.49
CA HIS A 49 18.12 16.85 0.75
C HIS A 49 19.43 17.61 0.53
N ALA A 50 20.27 17.15 -0.42
CA ALA A 50 21.50 17.88 -0.80
C ALA A 50 21.23 19.28 -1.34
N LYS A 51 20.00 19.53 -1.82
CA LYS A 51 19.53 20.84 -2.29
C LYS A 51 18.65 21.57 -1.28
N GLY A 52 18.50 21.07 -0.08
CA GLY A 52 17.62 21.64 0.96
C GLY A 52 16.12 21.45 0.69
N ILE A 53 15.74 20.53 -0.22
CA ILE A 53 14.35 20.24 -0.58
C ILE A 53 13.85 19.08 0.32
N LYS A 54 12.70 19.27 0.94
CA LYS A 54 12.02 18.24 1.74
C LYS A 54 11.12 17.38 0.90
N ILE A 55 10.97 16.10 1.29
CA ILE A 55 10.12 15.12 0.63
C ILE A 55 8.95 14.78 1.54
N ILE A 56 7.74 15.11 1.10
CA ILE A 56 6.48 14.64 1.69
C ILE A 56 5.98 13.47 0.85
N LEU A 57 5.82 12.31 1.47
CA LEU A 57 5.30 11.13 0.79
C LEU A 57 3.78 11.06 0.96
N ASP A 58 3.09 10.92 -0.17
CA ASP A 58 1.65 10.65 -0.18
C ASP A 58 1.41 9.16 0.07
N ILE A 59 0.61 8.84 1.09
CA ILE A 59 0.35 7.47 1.56
C ILE A 59 -1.13 7.20 1.71
N VAL A 60 -1.49 5.91 1.63
CA VAL A 60 -2.84 5.39 1.89
C VAL A 60 -2.79 4.40 3.03
N LEU A 61 -3.72 4.50 3.97
CA LEU A 61 -3.87 3.57 5.09
C LEU A 61 -5.24 2.87 5.07
N ASN A 62 -6.19 3.42 4.31
CA ASN A 62 -7.60 3.02 4.37
C ASN A 62 -7.93 1.79 3.53
N HIS A 63 -7.28 1.58 2.40
CA HIS A 63 -7.72 0.57 1.43
C HIS A 63 -6.58 -0.05 0.63
N THR A 64 -6.87 -1.20 0.05
CA THR A 64 -6.09 -1.81 -1.04
C THR A 64 -6.82 -1.64 -2.36
N GLY A 65 -6.15 -1.92 -3.47
CA GLY A 65 -6.81 -2.18 -4.75
C GLY A 65 -7.65 -3.48 -4.69
N ASN A 66 -8.40 -3.74 -5.75
CA ASN A 66 -9.21 -4.97 -5.87
C ASN A 66 -8.39 -6.27 -5.90
N PHE A 67 -7.08 -6.16 -6.05
CA PHE A 67 -6.18 -7.30 -6.04
C PHE A 67 -5.78 -7.73 -4.62
N GLY A 68 -6.09 -6.91 -3.61
CA GLY A 68 -5.69 -7.14 -2.23
C GLY A 68 -4.23 -6.74 -1.98
N GLU A 69 -3.78 -6.93 -0.78
CA GLU A 69 -2.39 -6.75 -0.37
C GLU A 69 -1.67 -8.11 -0.37
N ALA A 70 -0.54 -8.22 -1.08
CA ALA A 70 0.15 -9.48 -1.37
C ALA A 70 0.58 -10.28 -0.15
N LYS A 71 0.76 -9.64 1.01
CA LYS A 71 1.12 -10.31 2.26
C LYS A 71 -0.07 -10.69 3.13
N LEU A 72 -1.20 -10.04 2.92
CA LEU A 72 -2.44 -10.31 3.65
C LEU A 72 -3.37 -11.24 2.87
N MET A 73 -3.39 -11.09 1.53
CA MET A 73 -4.22 -11.88 0.61
C MET A 73 -3.44 -12.28 -0.64
N PRO A 74 -3.92 -13.27 -1.40
CA PRO A 74 -3.31 -13.66 -2.67
C PRO A 74 -3.27 -12.52 -3.66
N GLU A 75 -2.18 -12.40 -4.40
CA GLU A 75 -1.99 -11.42 -5.44
C GLU A 75 -1.55 -12.03 -6.76
N PHE A 76 -1.80 -11.33 -7.87
CA PHE A 76 -1.68 -11.90 -9.20
C PHE A 76 -0.98 -10.99 -10.17
N SER A 77 0.04 -11.53 -10.82
CA SER A 77 0.71 -10.90 -11.94
C SER A 77 0.05 -11.21 -13.29
N ARG A 78 -0.93 -12.10 -13.33
CA ARG A 78 -1.50 -12.66 -14.57
C ARG A 78 -2.97 -12.31 -14.80
N ASP A 79 -3.37 -11.12 -14.45
CA ASP A 79 -4.70 -10.64 -14.78
C ASP A 79 -4.75 -10.17 -16.25
N GLN A 80 -5.60 -10.80 -17.05
CA GLN A 80 -5.73 -10.46 -18.47
C GLN A 80 -6.37 -9.09 -18.71
N ASP A 81 -7.07 -8.57 -17.73
CA ASP A 81 -7.64 -7.22 -17.77
C ASP A 81 -6.59 -6.12 -17.56
N ILE A 82 -5.36 -6.49 -17.18
CA ILE A 82 -4.26 -5.56 -16.96
C ILE A 82 -3.47 -5.34 -18.25
N ARG A 83 -3.42 -4.11 -18.72
CA ARG A 83 -2.78 -3.75 -20.00
C ARG A 83 -1.27 -3.90 -20.02
N ASN A 84 -0.61 -3.81 -18.89
CA ASN A 84 0.84 -3.90 -18.81
C ASN A 84 1.27 -5.17 -18.07
N GLN A 85 0.79 -6.30 -18.53
CA GLN A 85 1.04 -7.60 -17.92
C GLN A 85 2.54 -7.92 -17.82
N ALA A 86 3.33 -7.58 -18.84
CA ALA A 86 4.76 -7.85 -18.85
C ALA A 86 5.51 -7.14 -17.71
N ALA A 87 5.13 -5.88 -17.39
CA ALA A 87 5.74 -5.15 -16.28
C ALA A 87 5.35 -5.75 -14.92
N ILE A 88 4.13 -6.27 -14.81
CA ILE A 88 3.64 -6.92 -13.60
C ILE A 88 4.34 -8.26 -13.39
N ASP A 89 4.45 -9.08 -14.43
CA ASP A 89 5.13 -10.38 -14.38
C ASP A 89 6.59 -10.28 -13.93
N VAL A 90 7.26 -9.16 -14.17
CA VAL A 90 8.65 -8.93 -13.77
C VAL A 90 8.79 -8.66 -12.27
N CYS A 91 7.84 -7.94 -11.67
CA CYS A 91 8.02 -7.41 -10.32
C CYS A 91 7.09 -7.99 -9.26
N MET A 92 6.12 -8.79 -9.66
CA MET A 92 5.14 -9.40 -8.75
C MET A 92 5.14 -10.91 -8.86
N GLN A 93 5.06 -11.56 -7.70
CA GLN A 93 4.95 -13.01 -7.61
C GLN A 93 3.64 -13.38 -6.93
N PRO A 94 2.77 -14.15 -7.59
CA PRO A 94 1.53 -14.59 -6.98
C PRO A 94 1.78 -15.56 -5.82
N ASN A 95 0.93 -15.48 -4.81
CA ASN A 95 0.91 -16.48 -3.74
C ASN A 95 0.04 -17.67 -4.15
N TYR A 96 0.62 -18.63 -4.83
CA TYR A 96 -0.08 -19.76 -5.40
C TYR A 96 -0.72 -20.68 -4.34
N ASP A 97 -0.22 -20.70 -3.11
CA ASP A 97 -0.70 -21.60 -2.05
C ASP A 97 -2.11 -21.25 -1.56
N VAL A 98 -2.53 -20.00 -1.76
CA VAL A 98 -3.83 -19.50 -1.31
C VAL A 98 -4.80 -19.20 -2.45
N LEU A 99 -4.40 -19.42 -3.70
CA LEU A 99 -5.27 -19.27 -4.86
C LEU A 99 -6.32 -20.39 -4.93
N PRO A 100 -7.54 -20.10 -5.42
CA PRO A 100 -8.52 -21.14 -5.72
C PRO A 100 -7.95 -22.19 -6.70
N SER A 101 -8.34 -23.44 -6.50
CA SER A 101 -7.97 -24.50 -7.45
C SER A 101 -8.45 -24.16 -8.86
N GLY A 102 -7.60 -24.34 -9.85
CA GLY A 102 -7.90 -24.00 -11.25
C GLY A 102 -7.84 -22.52 -11.59
N TYR A 103 -7.43 -21.65 -10.66
CA TYR A 103 -7.39 -20.21 -10.88
C TYR A 103 -6.57 -19.80 -12.13
N LEU A 104 -5.41 -20.42 -12.35
CA LEU A 104 -4.51 -20.07 -13.45
C LEU A 104 -5.04 -20.49 -14.84
N GLU A 105 -5.96 -21.44 -14.88
CA GLU A 105 -6.60 -21.92 -16.11
C GLU A 105 -7.82 -21.06 -16.50
N GLU A 106 -8.29 -20.21 -15.59
CA GLU A 106 -9.41 -19.32 -15.83
C GLU A 106 -9.03 -18.11 -16.69
N ASN A 107 -10.01 -17.54 -17.36
CA ASN A 107 -9.82 -16.26 -18.05
C ASN A 107 -9.76 -15.08 -17.05
N GLY A 108 -9.24 -13.91 -17.49
CA GLY A 108 -9.04 -12.76 -16.63
C GLY A 108 -10.29 -12.27 -15.91
N ALA A 109 -11.47 -12.36 -16.52
CA ALA A 109 -12.71 -11.96 -15.87
C ALA A 109 -13.08 -12.89 -14.71
N ALA A 110 -12.90 -14.21 -14.88
CA ALA A 110 -13.12 -15.17 -13.81
C ALA A 110 -12.07 -15.05 -12.71
N GLN A 111 -10.82 -14.82 -13.05
CA GLN A 111 -9.75 -14.53 -12.10
C GLN A 111 -10.07 -13.28 -11.26
N TYR A 112 -10.51 -12.21 -11.90
CA TYR A 112 -10.93 -11.00 -11.21
C TYR A 112 -12.08 -11.27 -10.22
N GLN A 113 -13.12 -12.01 -10.62
CA GLN A 113 -14.23 -12.36 -9.74
C GLN A 113 -13.77 -13.22 -8.56
N ALA A 114 -12.85 -14.15 -8.76
CA ALA A 114 -12.29 -14.98 -7.69
C ALA A 114 -11.54 -14.12 -6.65
N ARG A 115 -10.75 -13.15 -7.07
CA ARG A 115 -10.07 -12.21 -6.16
C ARG A 115 -11.08 -11.36 -5.39
N LEU A 116 -12.08 -10.85 -6.09
CA LEU A 116 -13.14 -10.06 -5.50
C LEU A 116 -13.90 -10.83 -4.42
N ALA A 117 -14.17 -12.12 -4.67
CA ALA A 117 -14.82 -13.00 -3.71
C ALA A 117 -13.98 -13.17 -2.44
N LEU A 118 -12.67 -13.34 -2.59
CA LEU A 118 -11.74 -13.47 -1.45
C LEU A 118 -11.77 -12.23 -0.55
N MET A 119 -11.68 -11.03 -1.13
CA MET A 119 -11.59 -9.78 -0.37
C MET A 119 -12.95 -9.27 0.12
N LYS A 120 -14.02 -9.54 -0.62
CA LYS A 120 -15.36 -9.00 -0.35
C LYS A 120 -16.38 -10.03 0.15
N ASN A 121 -16.00 -11.30 0.23
CA ASN A 121 -16.92 -12.40 0.59
C ASN A 121 -18.21 -12.40 -0.27
N THR A 122 -18.08 -12.13 -1.58
CA THR A 122 -19.23 -11.95 -2.48
C THR A 122 -19.93 -13.24 -2.88
N ASP A 123 -19.30 -14.37 -2.63
CA ASP A 123 -19.83 -15.72 -2.90
C ASP A 123 -20.56 -16.34 -1.70
N GLY A 124 -20.73 -15.60 -0.62
CA GLY A 124 -21.35 -16.07 0.62
C GLY A 124 -20.44 -16.92 1.51
N GLN A 125 -19.16 -17.04 1.16
CA GLN A 125 -18.15 -17.70 1.98
C GLN A 125 -17.32 -16.68 2.74
N ASN A 126 -16.82 -17.04 3.91
CA ASN A 126 -15.86 -16.21 4.63
C ASN A 126 -14.43 -16.62 4.26
N HIS A 127 -13.87 -15.94 3.29
CA HIS A 127 -12.48 -16.13 2.84
C HIS A 127 -11.47 -15.34 3.67
N ASP A 128 -11.88 -14.21 4.25
CA ASP A 128 -11.06 -13.37 5.13
C ASP A 128 -11.27 -13.77 6.60
N LYS A 129 -10.74 -14.93 6.96
CA LYS A 129 -10.87 -15.49 8.33
C LYS A 129 -10.20 -14.63 9.40
N ASN A 130 -9.27 -13.78 9.03
CA ASN A 130 -8.55 -12.87 9.91
C ASN A 130 -9.20 -11.48 10.01
N ASN A 131 -10.22 -11.26 9.20
CA ASN A 131 -10.99 -10.01 9.17
C ASN A 131 -10.12 -8.80 8.84
N TYR A 132 -9.26 -8.92 7.84
CA TYR A 132 -8.38 -7.85 7.37
C TYR A 132 -9.10 -6.75 6.58
N TRP A 133 -10.29 -7.05 6.04
CA TRP A 133 -11.16 -6.10 5.35
C TRP A 133 -12.52 -6.03 6.04
N HIS A 134 -13.19 -4.88 5.95
CA HIS A 134 -14.51 -4.69 6.59
C HIS A 134 -15.65 -5.40 5.89
N HIS A 135 -15.52 -5.78 4.61
CA HIS A 135 -16.55 -6.45 3.81
C HIS A 135 -17.89 -5.70 3.72
N VAL A 136 -17.86 -4.39 3.95
CA VAL A 136 -19.00 -3.51 3.78
C VAL A 136 -18.97 -2.95 2.35
N GLY A 137 -20.12 -2.85 1.70
CA GLY A 137 -20.25 -2.27 0.36
C GLY A 137 -19.84 -0.79 0.31
N ASN A 138 -20.00 -0.18 -0.86
CA ASN A 138 -19.68 1.24 -1.05
C ASN A 138 -20.44 2.13 -0.05
N SER A 139 -19.73 3.05 0.57
CA SER A 139 -20.30 4.08 1.43
C SER A 139 -20.17 5.43 0.73
N TRP A 140 -21.32 5.99 0.36
CA TRP A 140 -21.39 7.30 -0.30
C TRP A 140 -21.84 8.41 0.64
N ASN A 141 -22.15 8.09 1.89
CA ASN A 141 -22.56 9.08 2.87
C ASN A 141 -21.39 9.48 3.75
N TRP A 142 -20.76 10.59 3.40
CA TRP A 142 -19.61 11.14 4.11
C TRP A 142 -19.92 11.66 5.51
N ASP A 143 -21.18 11.86 5.82
CA ASP A 143 -21.62 12.42 7.11
C ASP A 143 -21.92 11.34 8.15
N GLU A 144 -21.88 10.06 7.76
CA GLU A 144 -22.19 8.95 8.65
C GLU A 144 -20.93 8.14 9.05
N PRO A 145 -20.95 7.52 10.24
CA PRO A 145 -19.86 6.64 10.69
C PRO A 145 -19.57 5.47 9.74
N THR A 146 -20.55 5.03 8.96
CA THR A 146 -20.38 3.96 7.94
C THR A 146 -19.30 4.27 6.92
N ARG A 147 -18.91 5.53 6.74
CA ARG A 147 -17.78 5.92 5.91
C ARG A 147 -16.43 5.30 6.34
N TRP A 148 -16.31 4.91 7.60
CA TRP A 148 -15.08 4.32 8.12
C TRP A 148 -14.93 2.85 7.75
N TRP A 149 -16.04 2.18 7.44
CA TRP A 149 -16.07 0.75 7.13
C TRP A 149 -16.47 0.44 5.69
N GLY A 150 -17.13 1.38 5.03
CA GLY A 150 -17.56 1.25 3.64
C GLY A 150 -16.44 1.60 2.66
N GLN A 151 -16.48 0.98 1.49
CA GLN A 151 -15.54 1.27 0.42
C GLN A 151 -15.76 2.69 -0.11
N ILE A 152 -14.66 3.41 -0.32
CA ILE A 152 -14.69 4.74 -0.94
C ILE A 152 -15.02 4.67 -2.44
N ALA A 153 -14.62 3.57 -3.09
CA ALA A 153 -14.90 3.27 -4.49
C ALA A 153 -14.96 1.76 -4.71
N GLY A 154 -15.50 1.31 -5.83
CA GLY A 154 -15.64 -0.11 -6.13
C GLY A 154 -14.33 -0.87 -6.27
N ASP A 155 -13.25 -0.16 -6.57
CA ASP A 155 -11.88 -0.64 -6.75
C ASP A 155 -10.95 -0.32 -5.57
N CYS A 156 -11.48 0.21 -4.47
CA CYS A 156 -10.74 0.53 -3.26
C CYS A 156 -11.34 -0.25 -2.08
N VAL A 157 -10.81 -1.45 -1.81
CA VAL A 157 -11.35 -2.35 -0.77
C VAL A 157 -10.88 -1.88 0.60
N ASN A 158 -11.85 -1.53 1.47
CA ASN A 158 -11.59 -0.93 2.77
C ASN A 158 -10.93 -1.92 3.74
N LEU A 159 -9.74 -1.55 4.24
CA LEU A 159 -9.01 -2.30 5.25
C LEU A 159 -9.65 -2.12 6.63
N ASN A 160 -9.68 -3.21 7.41
CA ASN A 160 -10.09 -3.17 8.80
C ASN A 160 -8.94 -2.69 9.68
N THR A 161 -8.77 -1.37 9.73
CA THR A 161 -7.70 -0.71 10.50
C THR A 161 -7.93 -0.75 12.01
N GLU A 162 -9.06 -1.27 12.49
CA GLU A 162 -9.29 -1.57 13.90
C GLU A 162 -8.70 -2.92 14.32
N THR A 163 -8.24 -3.73 13.35
CA THR A 163 -7.56 -4.99 13.61
C THR A 163 -6.06 -4.73 13.82
N PRO A 164 -5.49 -5.04 15.01
CA PRO A 164 -4.08 -4.74 15.31
C PRO A 164 -3.08 -5.29 14.29
N ALA A 165 -3.37 -6.44 13.68
CA ALA A 165 -2.50 -7.00 12.66
C ALA A 165 -2.43 -6.14 11.39
N VAL A 166 -3.47 -5.39 11.07
CA VAL A 166 -3.52 -4.49 9.90
C VAL A 166 -2.80 -3.18 10.21
N ASP A 167 -3.08 -2.55 11.33
CA ASP A 167 -2.44 -1.28 11.67
C ASP A 167 -0.94 -1.46 11.93
N GLU A 168 -0.52 -2.50 12.67
CA GLU A 168 0.89 -2.84 12.89
C GLU A 168 1.62 -3.12 11.57
N TYR A 169 1.01 -3.87 10.66
CA TYR A 169 1.59 -4.15 9.35
C TYR A 169 1.81 -2.85 8.54
N LEU A 170 0.80 -1.98 8.47
CA LEU A 170 0.91 -0.70 7.78
C LEU A 170 1.98 0.20 8.40
N ILE A 171 2.04 0.28 9.73
CA ILE A 171 3.05 1.04 10.45
C ILE A 171 4.45 0.53 10.12
N GLN A 172 4.67 -0.78 10.15
CA GLN A 172 5.96 -1.40 9.79
C GLN A 172 6.37 -1.10 8.34
N CYS A 173 5.43 -1.15 7.41
CA CYS A 173 5.69 -0.82 6.01
C CYS A 173 6.13 0.63 5.85
N TYR A 174 5.44 1.57 6.50
CA TYR A 174 5.76 2.99 6.39
C TYR A 174 6.96 3.42 7.27
N GLU A 175 7.31 2.67 8.33
CA GLU A 175 8.58 2.85 9.07
C GLU A 175 9.78 2.82 8.13
N LYS A 176 9.76 1.97 7.10
CA LYS A 176 10.81 1.91 6.08
C LYS A 176 11.03 3.26 5.41
N PHE A 177 9.97 3.93 4.98
CA PHE A 177 10.08 5.22 4.29
C PHE A 177 10.54 6.34 5.23
N ILE A 178 10.11 6.31 6.50
CA ILE A 178 10.64 7.20 7.53
C ILE A 178 12.14 6.97 7.74
N LYS A 179 12.56 5.71 7.78
CA LYS A 179 13.98 5.32 7.87
C LYS A 179 14.79 5.77 6.67
N MET A 180 14.23 5.72 5.46
CA MET A 180 14.85 6.22 4.22
C MET A 180 15.05 7.75 4.28
N GLY A 181 14.25 8.46 5.03
CA GLY A 181 14.42 9.89 5.27
C GLY A 181 13.35 10.80 4.70
N VAL A 182 12.15 10.31 4.40
CA VAL A 182 11.04 11.21 4.07
C VAL A 182 10.80 12.16 5.25
N ASP A 183 10.40 13.40 4.94
CA ASP A 183 10.24 14.48 5.93
C ASP A 183 8.84 14.52 6.53
N GLY A 184 7.88 13.85 5.92
CA GLY A 184 6.50 13.78 6.39
C GLY A 184 5.64 12.93 5.49
N PHE A 185 4.40 12.70 5.94
CA PHE A 185 3.36 12.04 5.17
C PHE A 185 2.19 12.98 4.87
N ARG A 186 1.67 12.92 3.67
CA ARG A 186 0.30 13.31 3.35
C ARG A 186 -0.51 12.03 3.35
N ILE A 187 -1.51 11.93 4.22
CA ILE A 187 -2.32 10.71 4.36
C ILE A 187 -3.62 10.91 3.60
N ASP A 188 -3.75 10.20 2.49
CA ASP A 188 -4.97 10.19 1.71
C ASP A 188 -6.08 9.43 2.46
N THR A 189 -7.34 9.77 2.16
CA THR A 189 -8.52 9.08 2.72
C THR A 189 -8.55 8.94 4.25
N SER A 190 -7.86 9.80 4.99
CA SER A 190 -7.84 9.78 6.45
C SER A 190 -9.23 9.92 7.08
N GLY A 191 -10.17 10.58 6.41
CA GLY A 191 -11.57 10.67 6.82
C GLY A 191 -12.36 9.36 6.76
N HIS A 192 -11.80 8.32 6.13
CA HIS A 192 -12.36 6.97 6.03
C HIS A 192 -11.72 5.95 6.99
N ILE A 193 -10.96 6.43 7.94
CA ILE A 193 -10.44 5.63 9.06
C ILE A 193 -11.13 6.09 10.33
N ALA A 194 -11.48 5.16 11.21
CA ALA A 194 -12.08 5.51 12.50
C ALA A 194 -11.16 6.49 13.25
N PRO A 195 -11.67 7.67 13.69
CA PRO A 195 -10.83 8.69 14.32
C PRO A 195 -10.08 8.19 15.53
N LEU A 196 -10.63 7.24 16.28
CA LEU A 196 -9.96 6.64 17.42
C LEU A 196 -8.70 5.91 16.96
N THR A 197 -8.82 4.97 16.01
CA THR A 197 -7.67 4.22 15.45
C THR A 197 -6.62 5.17 14.87
N PHE A 198 -7.05 6.12 14.06
CA PHE A 198 -6.15 7.09 13.44
C PHE A 198 -5.32 7.86 14.48
N ASN A 199 -5.96 8.35 15.55
CA ASN A 199 -5.32 9.16 16.57
C ASN A 199 -4.55 8.36 17.63
N THR A 200 -4.87 7.08 17.85
CA THR A 200 -4.23 6.27 18.89
C THR A 200 -3.21 5.27 18.36
N ALA A 201 -3.35 4.79 17.13
CA ALA A 201 -2.39 3.88 16.49
C ALA A 201 -1.44 4.62 15.55
N PHE A 202 -1.94 5.19 14.44
CA PHE A 202 -1.07 5.69 13.38
C PHE A 202 -0.30 6.96 13.75
N ILE A 203 -0.96 8.01 14.25
CA ILE A 203 -0.32 9.31 14.48
C ILE A 203 0.77 9.24 15.56
N PRO A 204 0.55 8.62 16.73
CA PRO A 204 1.60 8.52 17.73
C PRO A 204 2.82 7.73 17.26
N GLU A 205 2.60 6.60 16.59
CA GLU A 205 3.67 5.75 16.10
C GLU A 205 4.50 6.43 14.99
N PHE A 206 3.87 7.07 14.02
CA PHE A 206 4.61 7.80 12.99
C PHE A 206 5.43 8.94 13.58
N LYS A 207 4.90 9.68 14.55
CA LYS A 207 5.67 10.72 15.27
C LYS A 207 6.85 10.12 16.04
N ALA A 208 6.64 9.03 16.76
CA ALA A 208 7.70 8.37 17.52
C ALA A 208 8.83 7.86 16.60
N LEU A 209 8.45 7.25 15.48
CA LEU A 209 9.39 6.78 14.45
C LEU A 209 10.14 7.96 13.78
N GLY A 210 9.46 9.05 13.49
CA GLY A 210 10.06 10.26 12.97
C GLY A 210 11.16 10.80 13.88
N VAL A 211 10.88 10.93 15.18
CA VAL A 211 11.87 11.34 16.19
C VAL A 211 13.02 10.34 16.32
N LYS A 212 12.72 9.05 16.38
CA LYS A 212 13.71 7.96 16.46
C LYS A 212 14.73 8.01 15.32
N TYR A 213 14.28 8.18 14.08
CA TYR A 213 15.18 8.16 12.93
C TYR A 213 15.83 9.50 12.64
N ALA A 214 15.18 10.63 12.96
CA ALA A 214 15.82 11.94 12.92
C ALA A 214 17.03 12.00 13.89
N SER A 215 16.87 11.51 15.11
CA SER A 215 17.96 11.44 16.10
C SER A 215 19.11 10.56 15.63
N LYS A 216 18.82 9.42 14.99
CA LYS A 216 19.85 8.53 14.44
C LYS A 216 20.65 9.20 13.30
N ARG A 217 19.98 9.92 12.41
CA ARG A 217 20.65 10.66 11.33
C ARG A 217 21.55 11.76 11.86
N LEU A 218 21.11 12.49 12.88
CA LEU A 218 21.90 13.52 13.54
C LEU A 218 23.20 12.96 14.12
N LEU A 219 23.12 11.83 14.82
CA LEU A 219 24.29 11.15 15.37
C LEU A 219 25.25 10.66 14.28
N ALA A 220 24.75 10.34 13.10
CA ALA A 220 25.57 9.95 11.94
C ALA A 220 26.12 11.16 11.16
N GLY A 221 25.94 12.39 11.64
CA GLY A 221 26.42 13.60 10.97
C GLY A 221 25.63 14.00 9.72
N GLN A 222 24.45 13.43 9.50
CA GLN A 222 23.56 13.78 8.41
C GLN A 222 22.63 14.93 8.81
N THR A 223 22.27 15.78 7.84
CA THR A 223 21.25 16.81 8.06
C THR A 223 19.91 16.15 8.36
N THR A 224 19.32 16.44 9.51
CA THR A 224 18.02 15.90 9.87
C THR A 224 16.91 16.69 9.21
N PRO A 225 15.92 16.05 8.60
CA PRO A 225 14.65 16.69 8.30
C PRO A 225 13.94 17.08 9.61
N ALA A 226 13.04 18.06 9.54
CA ALA A 226 12.18 18.36 10.67
C ALA A 226 11.35 17.10 11.03
N PRO A 227 11.10 16.84 12.32
CA PRO A 227 10.23 15.73 12.72
C PRO A 227 8.81 15.94 12.18
N PHE A 228 8.12 14.84 11.93
CA PHE A 228 6.74 14.78 11.45
C PHE A 228 5.75 15.61 12.28
#